data_6064e1ea05483ee43e9a399ddec070c1
#
_entry.id   6064e1ea05483ee43e9a399ddec070c1
#
_cell.length_a   1.000
_cell.length_b   1.000
_cell.length_c   1.000
_cell.angle_alpha   90.00
_cell.angle_beta   90.00
_cell.angle_gamma   90.00
#
_symmetry.space_group_name_H-M   'P 1'
#
loop_
_entity.id
_entity.type
_entity.pdbx_description
1 polymer ?
#
loop_
_entity_poly.entity_id
_entity_poly.type
_entity_poly.pdbx_seq_one_letter_code
_entity_poly.pdbx_strand_id
1 'polypeptide(L)'
;MITPPAPAWGRFRSLEDAERFRLIFRSFGPNKTGKNHFLYTGPSPIALQAFDPGGTEGVAEKFIRDGKEIRMSFYRFDKRNLYNIQKEDAVDIRDQFIEDYELALTRARSIQWDETEVWELFRFAEHGKASAAPKDYVRLNALYRDLIQQAYDKGVNLQLIQKVKERWISVESTDREGRPIMKPQNTGEFEATGFRDAGYIVQANFEHTWDAEHGFGIHVLNCRQNMGVAGQTFYNTSFPELAQQIFTNSDEEDWV
;
A
#
# COMPACT_ATOMS: atom_id res chain seq x y z
N MET A 1 41.17 -6.13 -33.37
CA MET A 1 39.78 -5.87 -33.75
C MET A 1 39.20 -4.96 -32.70
N ILE A 2 38.85 -3.71 -33.04
CA ILE A 2 38.21 -2.79 -32.08
C ILE A 2 36.72 -3.10 -32.20
N THR A 3 36.14 -3.64 -31.10
CA THR A 3 34.70 -3.83 -31.02
C THR A 3 34.04 -2.44 -31.13
N PRO A 4 33.10 -2.23 -32.06
CA PRO A 4 32.41 -0.95 -32.13
C PRO A 4 31.69 -0.70 -30.82
N PRO A 5 31.65 0.56 -30.31
CA PRO A 5 30.91 0.87 -29.12
C PRO A 5 29.44 0.49 -29.33
N ALA A 6 28.84 -0.17 -28.33
CA ALA A 6 27.43 -0.49 -28.36
C ALA A 6 26.60 0.77 -28.64
N PRO A 7 25.56 0.70 -29.49
CA PRO A 7 24.73 1.85 -29.79
C PRO A 7 24.19 2.43 -28.49
N ALA A 8 24.44 3.71 -28.25
CA ALA A 8 23.96 4.41 -27.08
C ALA A 8 22.44 4.52 -27.17
N TRP A 9 21.73 3.69 -26.43
CA TRP A 9 20.25 3.69 -26.28
C TRP A 9 19.73 4.92 -25.52
N GLY A 10 20.63 5.87 -25.19
CA GLY A 10 20.28 7.08 -24.46
C GLY A 10 19.75 6.78 -23.05
N ARG A 11 18.45 7.06 -22.81
CA ARG A 11 17.80 6.81 -21.51
C ARG A 11 17.21 5.40 -21.37
N PHE A 12 17.25 4.59 -22.43
CA PHE A 12 16.79 3.20 -22.34
C PHE A 12 17.81 2.38 -21.55
N ARG A 13 17.31 1.65 -20.56
CA ARG A 13 18.11 0.72 -19.75
C ARG A 13 17.83 -0.71 -20.20
N SER A 14 18.83 -1.57 -20.11
CA SER A 14 18.61 -3.01 -20.25
C SER A 14 17.72 -3.49 -19.08
N LEU A 15 16.86 -4.48 -19.33
CA LEU A 15 16.13 -5.16 -18.26
C LEU A 15 17.09 -5.95 -17.35
N GLU A 16 18.27 -6.30 -17.85
CA GLU A 16 19.35 -6.93 -17.09
C GLU A 16 19.99 -5.98 -16.07
N ASP A 17 19.90 -4.64 -16.32
CA ASP A 17 20.34 -3.60 -15.40
C ASP A 17 19.29 -3.29 -14.31
N ALA A 18 18.15 -3.95 -14.28
CA ALA A 18 17.14 -3.83 -13.24
C ALA A 18 17.62 -4.57 -11.99
N GLU A 19 18.46 -3.91 -11.21
CA GLU A 19 19.39 -4.45 -10.22
C GLU A 19 18.78 -5.18 -9.01
N ARG A 20 17.46 -5.15 -8.77
CA ARG A 20 16.85 -5.85 -7.63
C ARG A 20 15.39 -6.18 -7.89
N PHE A 21 15.03 -7.39 -7.54
CA PHE A 21 13.64 -7.75 -7.36
C PHE A 21 13.05 -6.88 -6.25
N ARG A 22 11.88 -6.29 -6.51
CA ARG A 22 11.10 -5.53 -5.57
C ARG A 22 9.62 -5.77 -5.80
N LEU A 23 8.87 -5.77 -4.74
CA LEU A 23 7.42 -5.92 -4.79
C LEU A 23 6.75 -4.68 -4.21
N ILE A 24 6.04 -3.95 -5.07
CA ILE A 24 5.20 -2.83 -4.67
C ILE A 24 3.76 -3.29 -4.78
N PHE A 25 3.07 -3.33 -3.66
CA PHE A 25 1.77 -3.98 -3.58
C PHE A 25 0.82 -3.28 -2.63
N ARG A 26 -0.45 -3.47 -2.91
CA ARG A 26 -1.53 -3.04 -2.06
C ARG A 26 -2.06 -4.22 -1.24
N SER A 27 -2.22 -4.00 0.06
CA SER A 27 -2.83 -4.93 1.00
C SER A 27 -4.09 -4.33 1.59
N PHE A 28 -5.21 -5.01 1.51
CA PHE A 28 -6.45 -4.59 2.17
C PHE A 28 -7.20 -5.81 2.73
N GLY A 29 -8.23 -5.57 3.50
CA GLY A 29 -9.04 -6.59 4.16
C GLY A 29 -9.44 -6.16 5.57
N PRO A 30 -10.28 -6.93 6.25
CA PRO A 30 -10.74 -6.66 7.61
C PRO A 30 -9.59 -6.47 8.61
N ASN A 31 -9.92 -5.95 9.78
CA ASN A 31 -8.94 -5.83 10.85
C ASN A 31 -8.46 -7.22 11.31
N LYS A 32 -7.18 -7.30 11.73
CA LYS A 32 -6.55 -8.52 12.27
C LYS A 32 -6.44 -9.69 11.27
N THR A 33 -6.39 -9.41 9.99
CA THR A 33 -6.18 -10.42 8.93
C THR A 33 -4.70 -10.58 8.50
N GLY A 34 -3.75 -10.13 9.32
CA GLY A 34 -2.32 -10.38 9.09
C GLY A 34 -1.61 -9.42 8.12
N LYS A 35 -2.22 -8.31 7.70
CA LYS A 35 -1.63 -7.36 6.75
C LYS A 35 -0.23 -6.88 7.17
N ASN A 36 -0.07 -6.42 8.42
CA ASN A 36 1.23 -5.99 8.94
C ASN A 36 2.21 -7.18 9.08
N HIS A 37 1.71 -8.30 9.58
CA HIS A 37 2.51 -9.51 9.77
C HIS A 37 3.20 -9.96 8.48
N PHE A 38 2.52 -9.86 7.34
CA PHE A 38 3.04 -10.33 6.06
C PHE A 38 4.35 -9.62 5.67
N LEU A 39 4.39 -8.27 5.71
CA LEU A 39 5.62 -7.54 5.34
C LEU A 39 6.76 -7.83 6.33
N TYR A 40 6.45 -8.08 7.63
CA TYR A 40 7.49 -8.31 8.62
C TYR A 40 8.24 -9.63 8.41
N THR A 41 7.70 -10.53 7.61
CA THR A 41 8.44 -11.71 7.14
C THR A 41 9.41 -11.40 5.98
N GLY A 42 9.30 -10.21 5.38
CA GLY A 42 10.07 -9.79 4.21
C GLY A 42 11.46 -9.26 4.51
N PRO A 43 12.13 -8.72 3.46
CA PRO A 43 13.48 -8.21 3.57
C PRO A 43 13.65 -7.09 4.59
N SER A 44 14.64 -7.23 5.45
CA SER A 44 15.03 -6.26 6.50
C SER A 44 16.25 -5.46 6.05
N PRO A 45 16.44 -4.17 6.45
CA PRO A 45 15.63 -3.39 7.39
C PRO A 45 14.24 -3.00 6.87
N ILE A 46 13.26 -2.92 7.77
CA ILE A 46 11.87 -2.57 7.47
C ILE A 46 11.56 -1.22 8.11
N ALA A 47 11.06 -0.26 7.33
CA ALA A 47 10.59 1.03 7.82
C ALA A 47 9.05 1.08 7.80
N LEU A 48 8.46 1.43 8.95
CA LEU A 48 7.02 1.54 9.12
C LEU A 48 6.63 3.00 9.31
N GLN A 49 5.75 3.51 8.48
CA GLN A 49 5.14 4.83 8.59
C GLN A 49 3.68 4.66 9.00
N ALA A 50 3.43 4.76 10.31
CA ALA A 50 2.18 4.34 10.94
C ALA A 50 1.44 5.48 11.62
N PHE A 51 0.12 5.37 11.69
CA PHE A 51 -0.78 6.30 12.38
C PHE A 51 -1.45 5.65 13.60
N ASP A 52 -1.36 4.33 13.71
CA ASP A 52 -1.89 3.56 14.85
C ASP A 52 -0.76 2.76 15.52
N PRO A 53 -0.13 3.32 16.59
CA PRO A 53 0.93 2.63 17.29
C PRO A 53 0.48 1.30 17.89
N GLY A 54 -0.71 1.23 18.50
CA GLY A 54 -1.19 0.03 19.17
C GLY A 54 -1.40 -1.18 18.25
N GLY A 55 -1.77 -0.92 16.99
CA GLY A 55 -1.92 -1.99 15.98
C GLY A 55 -0.61 -2.50 15.40
N THR A 56 0.48 -1.76 15.57
CA THR A 56 1.77 -2.01 14.90
C THR A 56 2.81 -2.59 15.87
N GLU A 57 2.98 -1.99 17.03
CA GLU A 57 4.04 -2.34 17.99
C GLU A 57 3.99 -3.81 18.45
N GLY A 58 2.84 -4.29 18.89
CA GLY A 58 2.71 -5.64 19.44
C GLY A 58 2.99 -6.75 18.41
N VAL A 59 2.76 -6.50 17.12
CA VAL A 59 3.10 -7.45 16.05
C VAL A 59 4.59 -7.38 15.74
N ALA A 60 5.17 -6.17 15.68
CA ALA A 60 6.57 -5.95 15.34
C ALA A 60 7.54 -6.54 16.38
N GLU A 61 7.20 -6.49 17.68
CA GLU A 61 8.04 -6.99 18.78
C GLU A 61 8.49 -8.45 18.60
N LYS A 62 7.62 -9.32 18.08
CA LYS A 62 7.99 -10.71 17.83
C LYS A 62 9.12 -10.79 16.81
N PHE A 63 8.98 -10.10 15.70
CA PHE A 63 9.96 -10.12 14.61
C PHE A 63 11.28 -9.46 15.00
N ILE A 64 11.24 -8.40 15.82
CA ILE A 64 12.45 -7.77 16.36
C ILE A 64 13.20 -8.74 17.26
N ARG A 65 12.49 -9.50 18.11
CA ARG A 65 13.13 -10.57 18.94
C ARG A 65 13.73 -11.68 18.10
N ASP A 66 13.13 -11.96 16.93
CA ASP A 66 13.62 -12.96 15.98
C ASP A 66 14.74 -12.40 15.05
N GLY A 67 15.25 -11.19 15.33
CA GLY A 67 16.41 -10.60 14.66
C GLY A 67 16.12 -9.68 13.48
N LYS A 68 14.84 -9.38 13.17
CA LYS A 68 14.51 -8.40 12.12
C LYS A 68 14.76 -6.98 12.61
N GLU A 69 15.39 -6.16 11.78
CA GLU A 69 15.49 -4.72 12.02
C GLU A 69 14.22 -4.03 11.52
N ILE A 70 13.40 -3.54 12.47
CA ILE A 70 12.17 -2.81 12.18
C ILE A 70 12.27 -1.43 12.84
N ARG A 71 12.08 -0.37 12.07
CA ARG A 71 12.08 1.02 12.51
C ARG A 71 10.70 1.63 12.23
N MET A 72 10.20 2.44 13.17
CA MET A 72 8.84 2.99 13.11
C MET A 72 8.84 4.49 13.30
N SER A 73 8.14 5.21 12.43
CA SER A 73 7.73 6.61 12.62
C SER A 73 6.23 6.66 12.83
N PHE A 74 5.80 7.40 13.88
CA PHE A 74 4.39 7.57 14.20
C PHE A 74 3.95 9.01 13.98
N TYR A 75 2.84 9.16 13.25
CA TYR A 75 2.26 10.45 12.90
C TYR A 75 0.95 10.66 13.65
N ARG A 76 0.84 11.78 14.36
CA ARG A 76 -0.36 12.12 15.16
C ARG A 76 -1.40 12.82 14.29
N PHE A 77 -2.00 12.07 13.39
CA PHE A 77 -3.12 12.53 12.57
C PHE A 77 -4.30 11.55 12.76
N ASP A 78 -5.42 12.04 13.33
CA ASP A 78 -6.64 11.24 13.49
C ASP A 78 -7.77 11.91 12.70
N LYS A 79 -8.15 11.27 11.60
CA LYS A 79 -9.26 11.75 10.75
C LYS A 79 -10.61 11.84 11.49
N ARG A 80 -10.78 11.11 12.61
CA ARG A 80 -12.00 11.19 13.43
C ARG A 80 -12.04 12.48 14.25
N ASN A 81 -10.89 13.13 14.41
CA ASN A 81 -10.74 14.35 15.19
C ASN A 81 -10.31 15.57 14.34
N LEU A 82 -10.73 15.60 13.07
CA LEU A 82 -10.40 16.68 12.13
C LEU A 82 -10.91 18.06 12.59
N TYR A 83 -11.84 18.13 13.54
CA TYR A 83 -12.30 19.38 14.10
C TYR A 83 -11.21 20.12 14.90
N ASN A 84 -10.27 19.39 15.47
CA ASN A 84 -9.21 19.93 16.31
C ASN A 84 -7.86 20.07 15.57
N ILE A 85 -7.75 19.53 14.34
CA ILE A 85 -6.54 19.65 13.53
C ILE A 85 -6.70 20.84 12.59
N GLN A 86 -5.70 21.74 12.58
CA GLN A 86 -5.61 22.80 11.60
C GLN A 86 -4.95 22.28 10.32
N LYS A 87 -5.19 22.96 9.19
CA LYS A 87 -4.58 22.61 7.91
C LYS A 87 -3.06 22.70 7.98
N GLU A 88 -2.55 23.68 8.66
CA GLU A 88 -1.12 23.96 8.86
C GLU A 88 -0.45 22.78 9.60
N ASP A 89 -1.06 22.26 10.67
CA ASP A 89 -0.56 21.09 11.39
C ASP A 89 -0.48 19.86 10.48
N ALA A 90 -1.47 19.68 9.60
CA ALA A 90 -1.47 18.58 8.65
C ALA A 90 -0.39 18.74 7.56
N VAL A 91 -0.08 19.98 7.16
CA VAL A 91 1.03 20.26 6.24
C VAL A 91 2.34 19.85 6.89
N ASP A 92 2.60 20.25 8.14
CA ASP A 92 3.81 19.89 8.87
C ASP A 92 3.97 18.37 9.03
N ILE A 93 2.88 17.67 9.38
CA ILE A 93 2.89 16.19 9.50
C ILE A 93 3.15 15.53 8.13
N ARG A 94 2.56 16.04 7.06
CA ARG A 94 2.80 15.54 5.70
C ARG A 94 4.24 15.72 5.28
N ASP A 95 4.82 16.88 5.53
CA ASP A 95 6.20 17.20 5.15
C ASP A 95 7.17 16.32 5.95
N GLN A 96 6.94 16.11 7.25
CA GLN A 96 7.67 15.14 8.06
C GLN A 96 7.53 13.71 7.51
N PHE A 97 6.33 13.31 7.09
CA PHE A 97 6.12 11.99 6.48
C PHE A 97 6.97 11.81 5.22
N ILE A 98 7.05 12.84 4.36
CA ILE A 98 7.83 12.81 3.13
C ILE A 98 9.34 12.71 3.45
N GLU A 99 9.84 13.51 4.39
CA GLU A 99 11.26 13.48 4.84
C GLU A 99 11.63 12.07 5.38
N ASP A 100 10.77 11.50 6.24
CA ASP A 100 10.97 10.15 6.79
C ASP A 100 10.94 9.09 5.69
N TYR A 101 10.07 9.26 4.68
CA TYR A 101 10.00 8.36 3.54
C TYR A 101 11.26 8.42 2.68
N GLU A 102 11.75 9.61 2.36
CA GLU A 102 12.98 9.79 1.60
C GLU A 102 14.18 9.16 2.34
N LEU A 103 14.25 9.30 3.66
CA LEU A 103 15.25 8.61 4.48
C LEU A 103 15.08 7.09 4.41
N ALA A 104 13.85 6.58 4.54
CA ALA A 104 13.55 5.15 4.46
C ALA A 104 13.96 4.55 3.10
N LEU A 105 13.73 5.25 2.00
CA LEU A 105 14.14 4.83 0.65
C LEU A 105 15.67 4.63 0.50
N THR A 106 16.47 5.25 1.39
CA THR A 106 17.94 5.09 1.39
C THR A 106 18.46 4.05 2.37
N ARG A 107 17.63 3.61 3.33
CA ARG A 107 18.05 2.77 4.46
C ARG A 107 17.33 1.44 4.55
N ALA A 108 16.07 1.38 4.13
CA ALA A 108 15.25 0.19 4.25
C ALA A 108 15.26 -0.64 2.96
N ARG A 109 15.04 -1.95 3.13
CA ARG A 109 14.72 -2.87 2.02
C ARG A 109 13.20 -2.99 1.80
N SER A 110 12.43 -2.71 2.84
CA SER A 110 10.97 -2.75 2.79
C SER A 110 10.37 -1.58 3.55
N ILE A 111 9.32 -0.98 3.00
CA ILE A 111 8.60 0.15 3.59
C ILE A 111 7.11 -0.20 3.67
N GLN A 112 6.45 0.19 4.75
CA GLN A 112 5.02 0.06 4.93
C GLN A 112 4.39 1.41 5.18
N TRP A 113 3.30 1.68 4.47
CA TRP A 113 2.40 2.80 4.74
C TRP A 113 1.06 2.34 5.26
N ASP A 114 0.54 2.99 6.28
CA ASP A 114 -0.89 2.99 6.60
C ASP A 114 -1.62 3.90 5.60
N GLU A 115 -1.77 3.39 4.38
CA GLU A 115 -2.06 4.16 3.17
C GLU A 115 -3.37 4.94 3.26
N THR A 116 -4.41 4.36 3.84
CA THR A 116 -5.68 5.07 4.03
C THR A 116 -5.51 6.35 4.86
N GLU A 117 -4.69 6.32 5.91
CA GLU A 117 -4.44 7.50 6.74
C GLU A 117 -3.48 8.47 6.05
N VAL A 118 -2.47 7.96 5.34
CA VAL A 118 -1.56 8.78 4.51
C VAL A 118 -2.36 9.58 3.49
N TRP A 119 -3.27 8.93 2.76
CA TRP A 119 -4.11 9.59 1.77
C TRP A 119 -4.98 10.69 2.40
N GLU A 120 -5.62 10.40 3.54
CA GLU A 120 -6.43 11.38 4.24
C GLU A 120 -5.61 12.55 4.78
N LEU A 121 -4.40 12.32 5.28
CA LEU A 121 -3.46 13.37 5.68
C LEU A 121 -3.12 14.29 4.50
N PHE A 122 -2.70 13.73 3.38
CA PHE A 122 -2.32 14.48 2.19
C PHE A 122 -3.51 15.30 1.63
N ARG A 123 -4.69 14.68 1.60
CA ARG A 123 -5.92 15.37 1.20
C ARG A 123 -6.25 16.53 2.12
N PHE A 124 -6.13 16.34 3.42
CA PHE A 124 -6.42 17.38 4.40
C PHE A 124 -5.38 18.50 4.38
N ALA A 125 -4.10 18.16 4.23
CA ALA A 125 -3.02 19.14 4.06
C ALA A 125 -3.21 20.03 2.82
N GLU A 126 -3.75 19.47 1.71
CA GLU A 126 -4.01 20.25 0.49
C GLU A 126 -5.29 21.07 0.58
N HIS A 127 -6.40 20.48 1.04
CA HIS A 127 -7.74 21.06 0.94
C HIS A 127 -8.35 21.49 2.29
N GLY A 128 -7.77 21.06 3.41
CA GLY A 128 -8.38 21.26 4.73
C GLY A 128 -9.74 20.56 4.83
N LYS A 129 -10.70 21.24 5.47
CA LYS A 129 -12.07 20.78 5.63
C LYS A 129 -12.96 21.02 4.40
N ALA A 130 -12.47 21.77 3.41
CA ALA A 130 -13.25 22.11 2.24
C ALA A 130 -13.54 20.89 1.37
N SER A 131 -14.70 20.87 0.75
CA SER A 131 -15.02 19.93 -0.30
C SER A 131 -14.24 20.32 -1.56
N ALA A 132 -13.45 19.38 -2.10
CA ALA A 132 -12.66 19.59 -3.30
C ALA A 132 -13.36 18.97 -4.52
N ALA A 133 -13.35 19.69 -5.65
CA ALA A 133 -13.84 19.16 -6.92
C ALA A 133 -12.82 18.15 -7.50
N PRO A 134 -13.22 17.22 -8.38
CA PRO A 134 -12.29 16.24 -8.96
C PRO A 134 -11.03 16.84 -9.60
N LYS A 135 -11.14 18.03 -10.22
CA LYS A 135 -10.01 18.76 -10.82
C LYS A 135 -8.94 19.19 -9.79
N ASP A 136 -9.37 19.41 -8.55
CA ASP A 136 -8.48 19.91 -7.49
C ASP A 136 -7.53 18.80 -6.98
N TYR A 137 -7.86 17.53 -7.24
CA TYR A 137 -7.03 16.38 -6.88
C TYR A 137 -5.88 16.09 -7.85
N VAL A 138 -5.81 16.77 -9.02
CA VAL A 138 -4.80 16.45 -10.06
C VAL A 138 -3.37 16.54 -9.50
N ARG A 139 -3.07 17.65 -8.80
CA ARG A 139 -1.76 17.86 -8.20
C ARG A 139 -1.46 16.85 -7.08
N LEU A 140 -2.42 16.61 -6.22
CA LEU A 140 -2.30 15.66 -5.12
C LEU A 140 -2.07 14.23 -5.65
N ASN A 141 -2.84 13.82 -6.66
CA ASN A 141 -2.69 12.51 -7.30
C ASN A 141 -1.30 12.36 -7.95
N ALA A 142 -0.79 13.43 -8.59
CA ALA A 142 0.54 13.41 -9.20
C ALA A 142 1.64 13.23 -8.15
N LEU A 143 1.60 14.00 -7.05
CA LEU A 143 2.53 13.87 -5.93
C LEU A 143 2.49 12.46 -5.34
N TYR A 144 1.30 11.91 -5.11
CA TYR A 144 1.16 10.59 -4.50
C TYR A 144 1.71 9.47 -5.39
N ARG A 145 1.48 9.57 -6.70
CA ARG A 145 2.05 8.64 -7.69
C ARG A 145 3.57 8.74 -7.75
N ASP A 146 4.11 9.96 -7.67
CA ASP A 146 5.55 10.20 -7.67
C ASP A 146 6.22 9.53 -6.46
N LEU A 147 5.65 9.67 -5.26
CA LEU A 147 6.16 9.00 -4.07
C LEU A 147 6.19 7.47 -4.24
N ILE A 148 5.14 6.87 -4.79
CA ILE A 148 5.14 5.42 -5.06
C ILE A 148 6.18 5.06 -6.14
N GLN A 149 6.34 5.88 -7.18
CA GLN A 149 7.34 5.68 -8.23
C GLN A 149 8.76 5.70 -7.68
N GLN A 150 9.05 6.52 -6.68
CA GLN A 150 10.37 6.55 -6.03
C GLN A 150 10.77 5.19 -5.43
N ALA A 151 9.83 4.42 -4.88
CA ALA A 151 10.12 3.06 -4.41
C ALA A 151 10.52 2.12 -5.57
N TYR A 152 9.88 2.26 -6.74
CA TYR A 152 10.30 1.54 -7.95
C TYR A 152 11.73 1.91 -8.34
N ASP A 153 12.04 3.20 -8.37
CA ASP A 153 13.34 3.72 -8.81
C ASP A 153 14.49 3.33 -7.86
N LYS A 154 14.17 3.21 -6.56
CA LYS A 154 15.14 2.82 -5.52
C LYS A 154 15.24 1.32 -5.29
N GLY A 155 14.41 0.51 -5.94
CA GLY A 155 14.40 -0.95 -5.75
C GLY A 155 13.97 -1.39 -4.36
N VAL A 156 13.07 -0.64 -3.70
CA VAL A 156 12.60 -0.90 -2.33
C VAL A 156 11.20 -1.52 -2.39
N ASN A 157 10.93 -2.54 -1.57
CA ASN A 157 9.59 -3.10 -1.43
C ASN A 157 8.68 -2.08 -0.73
N LEU A 158 7.46 -1.89 -1.24
CA LEU A 158 6.50 -0.97 -0.65
C LEU A 158 5.13 -1.64 -0.48
N GLN A 159 4.67 -1.71 0.76
CA GLN A 159 3.33 -2.15 1.10
C GLN A 159 2.43 -0.95 1.39
N LEU A 160 1.33 -0.85 0.65
CA LEU A 160 0.26 0.12 0.86
C LEU A 160 -0.90 -0.57 1.57
N ILE A 161 -1.03 -0.36 2.89
CA ILE A 161 -2.13 -0.95 3.67
C ILE A 161 -3.37 -0.06 3.57
N GLN A 162 -4.44 -0.60 3.04
CA GLN A 162 -5.72 0.06 2.95
C GLN A 162 -6.74 -0.56 3.92
N LYS A 163 -7.51 0.30 4.58
CA LYS A 163 -8.70 -0.09 5.33
C LYS A 163 -9.82 -0.45 4.35
N VAL A 164 -10.77 -1.19 4.81
CA VAL A 164 -11.98 -1.52 4.05
C VAL A 164 -13.20 -0.87 4.67
N LYS A 165 -14.19 -0.57 3.84
CA LYS A 165 -15.53 -0.16 4.22
C LYS A 165 -16.55 -1.00 3.48
N GLU A 166 -17.75 -1.11 4.01
CA GLU A 166 -18.86 -1.72 3.30
C GLU A 166 -19.16 -0.97 2.00
N ARG A 167 -19.42 -1.74 0.95
CA ARG A 167 -19.79 -1.20 -0.36
C ARG A 167 -21.29 -0.98 -0.43
N TRP A 168 -21.64 0.24 -0.71
CA TRP A 168 -23.03 0.65 -0.90
C TRP A 168 -23.24 1.10 -2.33
N ILE A 169 -24.34 0.65 -2.94
CA ILE A 169 -24.75 1.08 -4.28
C ILE A 169 -26.10 1.79 -4.20
N SER A 170 -26.34 2.71 -5.13
CA SER A 170 -27.66 3.33 -5.27
C SER A 170 -28.50 2.47 -6.21
N VAL A 171 -29.63 1.99 -5.73
CA VAL A 171 -30.58 1.20 -6.53
C VAL A 171 -31.88 1.97 -6.73
N GLU A 172 -32.47 1.83 -7.90
CA GLU A 172 -33.79 2.38 -8.16
C GLU A 172 -34.85 1.72 -7.25
N SER A 173 -35.69 2.54 -6.68
CA SER A 173 -36.80 2.13 -5.81
C SER A 173 -37.94 3.10 -6.00
N THR A 174 -39.07 2.87 -5.37
CA THR A 174 -40.20 3.79 -5.34
C THR A 174 -40.45 4.27 -3.91
N ASP A 175 -40.84 5.52 -3.74
CA ASP A 175 -41.33 6.03 -2.48
C ASP A 175 -42.78 5.51 -2.18
N ARG A 176 -43.33 5.94 -1.05
CA ARG A 176 -44.70 5.55 -0.66
C ARG A 176 -45.79 6.07 -1.58
N GLU A 177 -45.46 7.06 -2.43
CA GLU A 177 -46.35 7.70 -3.40
C GLU A 177 -46.11 7.19 -4.82
N GLY A 178 -45.24 6.15 -4.99
CA GLY A 178 -44.96 5.53 -6.30
C GLY A 178 -43.97 6.31 -7.15
N ARG A 179 -43.28 7.35 -6.63
CA ARG A 179 -42.28 8.13 -7.38
C ARG A 179 -40.94 7.43 -7.36
N PRO A 180 -40.18 7.43 -8.49
CA PRO A 180 -38.84 6.84 -8.54
C PRO A 180 -37.87 7.58 -7.61
N ILE A 181 -37.18 6.84 -6.78
CA ILE A 181 -36.14 7.35 -5.87
C ILE A 181 -34.94 6.43 -5.92
N MET A 182 -33.75 6.98 -5.63
CA MET A 182 -32.53 6.18 -5.44
C MET A 182 -32.35 5.88 -3.94
N LYS A 183 -32.26 4.61 -3.59
CA LYS A 183 -31.98 4.16 -2.23
C LYS A 183 -30.61 3.54 -2.13
N PRO A 184 -29.84 3.84 -1.06
CA PRO A 184 -28.61 3.12 -0.79
C PRO A 184 -28.92 1.68 -0.37
N GLN A 185 -28.22 0.72 -0.98
CA GLN A 185 -28.26 -0.68 -0.66
C GLN A 185 -26.86 -1.19 -0.36
N ASN A 186 -26.67 -1.85 0.77
CA ASN A 186 -25.43 -2.55 1.10
C ASN A 186 -25.32 -3.80 0.21
N THR A 187 -24.20 -3.97 -0.47
CA THR A 187 -23.95 -5.15 -1.33
C THR A 187 -23.49 -6.37 -0.55
N GLY A 188 -23.12 -6.21 0.74
CA GLY A 188 -22.45 -7.24 1.52
C GLY A 188 -20.96 -7.41 1.18
N GLU A 189 -20.46 -6.66 0.21
CA GLU A 189 -19.04 -6.64 -0.17
C GLU A 189 -18.28 -5.53 0.54
N PHE A 190 -16.97 -5.67 0.61
CA PHE A 190 -16.07 -4.63 1.09
C PHE A 190 -15.31 -4.00 -0.06
N GLU A 191 -15.02 -2.71 0.06
CA GLU A 191 -14.14 -1.99 -0.86
C GLU A 191 -13.00 -1.32 -0.09
N ALA A 192 -11.82 -1.29 -0.69
CA ALA A 192 -10.65 -0.63 -0.13
C ALA A 192 -10.86 0.90 -0.11
N THR A 193 -10.39 1.55 0.95
CA THR A 193 -10.40 3.01 1.11
C THR A 193 -9.01 3.59 0.87
N GLY A 194 -8.87 4.90 0.79
CA GLY A 194 -7.60 5.57 0.51
C GLY A 194 -7.47 6.04 -0.93
N PHE A 195 -6.25 6.07 -1.47
CA PHE A 195 -6.00 6.50 -2.84
C PHE A 195 -6.59 5.53 -3.85
N ARG A 196 -7.60 6.00 -4.59
CA ARG A 196 -8.38 5.15 -5.48
C ARG A 196 -7.55 4.43 -6.54
N ASP A 197 -6.53 5.11 -7.06
CA ASP A 197 -5.70 4.57 -8.14
C ASP A 197 -4.56 3.67 -7.62
N ALA A 198 -4.40 3.49 -6.31
CA ALA A 198 -3.34 2.65 -5.74
C ALA A 198 -3.28 1.27 -6.40
N GLY A 199 -4.45 0.64 -6.59
CA GLY A 199 -4.55 -0.66 -7.22
C GLY A 199 -4.08 -0.74 -8.67
N TYR A 200 -4.03 0.40 -9.39
CA TYR A 200 -3.56 0.46 -10.77
C TYR A 200 -2.06 0.71 -10.91
N ILE A 201 -1.43 1.31 -9.91
CA ILE A 201 0.00 1.67 -9.99
C ILE A 201 0.92 0.64 -9.35
N VAL A 202 0.40 -0.23 -8.48
CA VAL A 202 1.16 -1.30 -7.85
C VAL A 202 1.32 -2.53 -8.76
N GLN A 203 2.25 -3.42 -8.40
CA GLN A 203 2.51 -4.67 -9.12
C GLN A 203 1.49 -5.75 -8.79
N ALA A 204 1.00 -5.79 -7.54
CA ALA A 204 0.02 -6.77 -7.10
C ALA A 204 -1.00 -6.17 -6.11
N ASN A 205 -2.20 -6.74 -6.08
CA ASN A 205 -3.26 -6.39 -5.15
C ASN A 205 -3.64 -7.63 -4.34
N PHE A 206 -3.50 -7.51 -3.01
CA PHE A 206 -3.76 -8.59 -2.07
C PHE A 206 -4.94 -8.27 -1.16
N GLU A 207 -5.89 -9.17 -1.11
CA GLU A 207 -6.94 -9.17 -0.11
C GLU A 207 -6.56 -10.15 0.99
N HIS A 208 -6.45 -9.63 2.22
CA HIS A 208 -6.12 -10.42 3.39
C HIS A 208 -7.38 -10.89 4.09
N THR A 209 -7.45 -12.18 4.33
CA THR A 209 -8.55 -12.85 5.01
C THR A 209 -8.04 -13.65 6.22
N TRP A 210 -8.94 -14.07 7.05
CA TRP A 210 -8.68 -15.04 8.10
C TRP A 210 -9.92 -15.93 8.26
N ASP A 211 -9.68 -17.21 8.37
CA ASP A 211 -10.71 -18.18 8.74
C ASP A 211 -10.18 -19.19 9.77
N ALA A 212 -11.10 -19.90 10.44
CA ALA A 212 -10.73 -20.80 11.52
C ALA A 212 -10.09 -22.12 11.05
N GLU A 213 -10.31 -22.52 9.81
CA GLU A 213 -9.81 -23.78 9.25
C GLU A 213 -8.41 -23.60 8.67
N HIS A 214 -8.18 -22.53 7.91
CA HIS A 214 -6.96 -22.32 7.12
C HIS A 214 -6.02 -21.27 7.72
N GLY A 215 -6.50 -20.41 8.64
CA GLY A 215 -5.72 -19.32 9.22
C GLY A 215 -5.69 -18.06 8.37
N PHE A 216 -4.53 -17.42 8.28
CA PHE A 216 -4.35 -16.19 7.49
C PHE A 216 -4.25 -16.52 6.00
N GLY A 217 -5.13 -15.92 5.19
CA GLY A 217 -5.15 -16.05 3.74
C GLY A 217 -4.76 -14.76 3.04
N ILE A 218 -4.05 -14.89 1.92
CA ILE A 218 -3.77 -13.79 0.98
C ILE A 218 -4.35 -14.20 -0.37
N HIS A 219 -5.47 -13.58 -0.73
CA HIS A 219 -6.06 -13.72 -2.05
C HIS A 219 -5.44 -12.71 -3.01
N VAL A 220 -4.80 -13.19 -4.08
CA VAL A 220 -4.16 -12.36 -5.10
C VAL A 220 -5.23 -11.96 -6.13
N LEU A 221 -5.76 -10.74 -6.02
CA LEU A 221 -6.78 -10.25 -6.96
C LEU A 221 -6.24 -10.07 -8.37
N ASN A 222 -5.04 -9.50 -8.46
CA ASN A 222 -4.30 -9.36 -9.71
C ASN A 222 -2.80 -9.23 -9.43
N CYS A 223 -2.00 -9.57 -10.42
CA CYS A 223 -0.55 -9.45 -10.38
C CYS A 223 -0.04 -9.20 -11.81
N ARG A 224 0.75 -8.13 -12.00
CA ARG A 224 1.31 -7.77 -13.31
C ARG A 224 2.49 -8.63 -13.72
N GLN A 225 3.27 -9.13 -12.75
CA GLN A 225 4.47 -9.92 -12.99
C GLN A 225 4.16 -11.37 -13.34
N ASN A 226 3.11 -11.93 -12.73
CA ASN A 226 2.69 -13.30 -13.00
C ASN A 226 1.17 -13.41 -12.94
N MET A 227 0.54 -13.47 -14.11
CA MET A 227 -0.92 -13.64 -14.19
C MET A 227 -1.36 -15.02 -13.68
N GLY A 228 -0.47 -16.00 -13.60
CA GLY A 228 -0.78 -17.34 -13.11
C GLY A 228 -1.13 -17.39 -11.61
N VAL A 229 -0.72 -16.41 -10.82
CA VAL A 229 -1.07 -16.32 -9.38
C VAL A 229 -2.36 -15.54 -9.13
N ALA A 230 -2.86 -14.81 -10.13
CA ALA A 230 -4.11 -14.06 -10.00
C ALA A 230 -5.30 -14.99 -9.75
N GLY A 231 -6.15 -14.65 -8.79
CA GLY A 231 -7.29 -15.47 -8.35
C GLY A 231 -6.93 -16.59 -7.38
N GLN A 232 -5.65 -16.82 -7.08
CA GLN A 232 -5.24 -17.82 -6.09
C GLN A 232 -5.25 -17.26 -4.67
N THR A 233 -5.43 -18.14 -3.67
CA THR A 233 -5.33 -17.82 -2.25
C THR A 233 -4.20 -18.64 -1.65
N PHE A 234 -3.28 -17.96 -0.97
CA PHE A 234 -2.14 -18.54 -0.27
C PHE A 234 -2.38 -18.43 1.24
N TYR A 235 -2.35 -19.55 1.94
CA TYR A 235 -2.60 -19.60 3.37
C TYR A 235 -1.29 -19.67 4.17
N ASN A 236 -1.21 -18.87 5.24
CA ASN A 236 -0.07 -18.79 6.16
C ASN A 236 1.28 -18.59 5.45
N THR A 237 1.26 -17.99 4.26
CA THR A 237 2.46 -17.73 3.45
C THR A 237 3.24 -16.54 3.99
N SER A 238 4.56 -16.60 3.85
CA SER A 238 5.48 -15.50 4.13
C SER A 238 5.66 -14.59 2.89
N PHE A 239 6.28 -13.43 3.10
CA PHE A 239 6.62 -12.52 2.00
C PHE A 239 7.58 -13.17 0.98
N PRO A 240 8.72 -13.82 1.39
CA PRO A 240 9.60 -14.49 0.45
C PRO A 240 8.90 -15.57 -0.39
N GLU A 241 8.10 -16.42 0.23
CA GLU A 241 7.38 -17.49 -0.46
C GLU A 241 6.42 -16.95 -1.53
N LEU A 242 5.62 -15.92 -1.20
CA LEU A 242 4.71 -15.33 -2.17
C LEU A 242 5.46 -14.54 -3.25
N ALA A 243 6.53 -13.84 -2.88
CA ALA A 243 7.35 -13.09 -3.82
C ALA A 243 7.99 -13.99 -4.88
N GLN A 244 8.46 -15.19 -4.51
CA GLN A 244 8.96 -16.19 -5.47
C GLN A 244 7.88 -16.71 -6.41
N GLN A 245 6.63 -16.84 -5.96
CA GLN A 245 5.53 -17.20 -6.86
C GLN A 245 5.23 -16.09 -7.87
N ILE A 246 5.44 -14.83 -7.47
CA ILE A 246 5.23 -13.66 -8.33
C ILE A 246 6.40 -13.49 -9.31
N PHE A 247 7.63 -13.65 -8.84
CA PHE A 247 8.86 -13.49 -9.61
C PHE A 247 9.54 -14.86 -9.77
N THR A 248 9.09 -15.63 -10.75
CA THR A 248 9.51 -17.02 -10.96
C THR A 248 11.00 -17.20 -11.33
N ASN A 249 11.70 -16.10 -11.59
CA ASN A 249 13.13 -16.05 -11.86
C ASN A 249 13.95 -15.48 -10.68
N SER A 250 13.35 -15.35 -9.50
CA SER A 250 14.04 -14.94 -8.27
C SER A 250 14.29 -16.13 -7.36
N ASP A 251 15.34 -16.03 -6.55
CA ASP A 251 15.68 -17.01 -5.50
C ASP A 251 15.24 -16.50 -4.11
N GLU A 252 15.21 -17.38 -3.12
CA GLU A 252 14.83 -17.01 -1.75
C GLU A 252 15.76 -15.93 -1.18
N GLU A 253 17.03 -15.96 -1.53
CA GLU A 253 18.06 -15.00 -1.08
C GLU A 253 17.78 -13.57 -1.54
N ASP A 254 17.02 -13.39 -2.63
CA ASP A 254 16.60 -12.09 -3.12
C ASP A 254 15.61 -11.40 -2.16
N TRP A 255 14.91 -12.19 -1.33
CA TRP A 255 13.78 -11.78 -0.49
C TRP A 255 14.01 -11.91 1.04
N VAL A 256 15.23 -12.15 1.46
CA VAL A 256 15.56 -12.31 2.90
C VAL A 256 16.24 -11.10 3.51
#